data_3be9eae476e8f6e86cab0d57eaa17f15
#
_entry.id   3be9eae476e8f6e86cab0d57eaa17f15
#
_cell.length_a   1.000
_cell.length_b   1.000
_cell.length_c   1.000
_cell.angle_alpha   90.00
_cell.angle_beta   90.00
_cell.angle_gamma   90.00
#
_symmetry.space_group_name_H-M   'P 1'
#
loop_
_entity.id
_entity.type
_entity.pdbx_description
1 polymer ?
#
loop_
_entity_poly.entity_id
_entity_poly.type
_entity_poly.pdbx_seq_one_letter_code
_entity_poly.pdbx_strand_id
1 'polypeptide(L)'
;MEVVFSRCSGLDVHKTSVMANVRIGQDDGRLEVVKQTFGTTTNELLRLSEWLSKYGVTHVAMESTGVYWKPIYNILHGSFEVWIVNARHLAQVPGRKTDESDAEWIAKLMSHGLLERSFIPPEEQRDLRDLTRYRTRLLQEKSSTANRLHKVLEDANIKLTSVASSIQGVSVRLMLEALIADGQSPQEMAELAQKRLRNKIPQLVEALTGLVRPHHRFMLQELLTQLDSQNERIEALNQQVAKLTQPYARIIQRLDAVPGIGLRTAEIILAEIGPSVANWSSAEKLASWACICPGNHESAGKRKSGQRRKGQRWLVSALVEAAWAASRSKDTYLASQFHRLRARRGAKRAAVAVAHSILTIVYHLLKDPTLSFQELGGDFLLKRNKEQEQRRALKTLRTLGYEVVLTPVTA
;
A
#
# COMPACT_ATOMS: atom_id res chain seq x y z
N MET A 1 8.38 -36.67 15.68
CA MET A 1 8.80 -35.61 14.72
C MET A 1 10.29 -35.35 14.92
N GLU A 2 11.04 -35.26 13.85
CA GLU A 2 12.47 -34.96 13.90
C GLU A 2 12.71 -33.53 14.42
N VAL A 3 13.76 -33.36 15.22
CA VAL A 3 14.16 -32.06 15.75
C VAL A 3 15.11 -31.40 14.73
N VAL A 4 14.66 -30.27 14.15
CA VAL A 4 15.44 -29.49 13.16
C VAL A 4 16.35 -28.49 13.84
N PHE A 5 15.85 -27.83 14.90
CA PHE A 5 16.62 -26.85 15.67
C PHE A 5 16.73 -27.34 17.13
N SER A 6 17.90 -27.86 17.50
CA SER A 6 18.12 -28.43 18.82
C SER A 6 18.21 -27.39 19.94
N ARG A 7 18.54 -26.13 19.62
CA ARG A 7 18.66 -25.01 20.59
C ARG A 7 17.90 -23.80 20.06
N CYS A 8 16.64 -23.66 20.45
CA CYS A 8 15.76 -22.60 19.98
C CYS A 8 14.91 -22.01 21.09
N SER A 9 14.36 -20.82 20.85
CA SER A 9 13.47 -20.14 21.77
C SER A 9 12.20 -19.62 21.09
N GLY A 10 11.08 -19.72 21.78
CA GLY A 10 9.85 -19.04 21.46
C GLY A 10 9.62 -17.88 22.44
N LEU A 11 9.23 -16.73 21.92
CA LEU A 11 8.93 -15.55 22.72
C LEU A 11 7.44 -15.19 22.57
N ASP A 12 6.78 -15.05 23.71
CA ASP A 12 5.46 -14.43 23.79
C ASP A 12 5.61 -12.96 24.21
N VAL A 13 5.19 -12.04 23.34
CA VAL A 13 5.53 -10.63 23.41
C VAL A 13 4.30 -9.80 23.77
N HIS A 14 4.38 -9.13 24.93
CA HIS A 14 3.41 -8.15 25.40
C HIS A 14 4.00 -6.73 25.46
N LYS A 15 3.15 -5.75 25.79
CA LYS A 15 3.58 -4.34 25.91
C LYS A 15 4.68 -4.15 26.97
N THR A 16 4.59 -4.84 28.11
CA THR A 16 5.44 -4.61 29.28
C THR A 16 6.32 -5.82 29.63
N SER A 17 6.11 -6.96 28.99
CA SER A 17 6.83 -8.20 29.30
C SER A 17 7.05 -9.06 28.06
N VAL A 18 8.08 -9.88 28.13
CA VAL A 18 8.43 -10.91 27.17
C VAL A 18 8.62 -12.21 27.93
N MET A 19 7.78 -13.21 27.69
CA MET A 19 7.99 -14.55 28.19
C MET A 19 8.82 -15.32 27.19
N ALA A 20 9.98 -15.81 27.61
CA ALA A 20 10.88 -16.65 26.80
C ALA A 20 10.79 -18.10 27.24
N ASN A 21 10.69 -19.01 26.27
CA ASN A 21 10.78 -20.45 26.46
C ASN A 21 11.93 -20.98 25.59
N VAL A 22 12.96 -21.52 26.24
CA VAL A 22 14.10 -22.14 25.55
C VAL A 22 13.93 -23.66 25.57
N ARG A 23 14.18 -24.29 24.42
CA ARG A 23 14.20 -25.73 24.23
C ARG A 23 15.61 -26.16 23.84
N ILE A 24 16.17 -27.09 24.59
CA ILE A 24 17.52 -27.62 24.41
C ILE A 24 17.42 -29.13 24.22
N GLY A 25 17.62 -29.60 23.00
CA GLY A 25 17.79 -31.02 22.73
C GLY A 25 19.19 -31.47 23.15
N GLN A 26 19.24 -32.49 24.00
CA GLN A 26 20.49 -33.14 24.42
C GLN A 26 20.82 -34.32 23.49
N ASP A 27 22.09 -34.69 23.41
CA ASP A 27 22.56 -35.77 22.54
C ASP A 27 21.98 -37.15 22.94
N ASP A 28 21.56 -37.32 24.19
CA ASP A 28 20.86 -38.49 24.71
C ASP A 28 19.37 -38.56 24.37
N GLY A 29 18.86 -37.60 23.60
CA GLY A 29 17.45 -37.48 23.20
C GLY A 29 16.54 -36.82 24.25
N ARG A 30 17.09 -36.42 25.40
CA ARG A 30 16.32 -35.67 26.40
C ARG A 30 16.11 -34.24 25.95
N LEU A 31 14.96 -33.67 26.37
CA LEU A 31 14.61 -32.29 26.12
C LEU A 31 14.63 -31.52 27.44
N GLU A 32 15.47 -30.51 27.51
CA GLU A 32 15.46 -29.54 28.59
C GLU A 32 14.63 -28.32 28.16
N VAL A 33 13.78 -27.82 29.06
CA VAL A 33 12.93 -26.65 28.81
C VAL A 33 13.13 -25.65 29.95
N VAL A 34 13.56 -24.45 29.60
CA VAL A 34 13.78 -23.36 30.56
C VAL A 34 12.89 -22.18 30.19
N LYS A 35 12.23 -21.59 31.20
CA LYS A 35 11.31 -20.45 31.04
C LYS A 35 11.76 -19.29 31.91
N GLN A 36 11.70 -18.08 31.35
CA GLN A 36 11.92 -16.84 32.11
C GLN A 36 11.14 -15.69 31.50
N THR A 37 10.68 -14.77 32.34
CA THR A 37 10.01 -13.54 31.90
C THR A 37 10.93 -12.34 32.11
N PHE A 38 10.97 -11.45 31.12
CA PHE A 38 11.75 -10.22 31.10
C PHE A 38 10.84 -9.03 30.89
N GLY A 39 11.29 -7.84 31.31
CA GLY A 39 10.68 -6.58 30.92
C GLY A 39 10.98 -6.20 29.46
N THR A 40 10.36 -5.13 28.98
CA THR A 40 10.55 -4.62 27.59
C THR A 40 11.44 -3.37 27.52
N THR A 41 12.08 -2.97 28.62
CA THR A 41 13.10 -1.91 28.60
C THR A 41 14.38 -2.43 27.90
N THR A 42 15.18 -1.52 27.38
CA THR A 42 16.42 -1.89 26.67
C THR A 42 17.32 -2.79 27.51
N ASN A 43 17.53 -2.45 28.80
CA ASN A 43 18.35 -3.24 29.71
C ASN A 43 17.80 -4.66 29.91
N GLU A 44 16.49 -4.80 30.06
CA GLU A 44 15.84 -6.11 30.19
C GLU A 44 15.94 -6.94 28.93
N LEU A 45 15.83 -6.31 27.74
CA LEU A 45 16.01 -7.00 26.47
C LEU A 45 17.47 -7.40 26.21
N LEU A 46 18.44 -6.62 26.69
CA LEU A 46 19.85 -7.02 26.68
C LEU A 46 20.09 -8.22 27.62
N ARG A 47 19.49 -8.22 28.83
CA ARG A 47 19.51 -9.38 29.73
C ARG A 47 18.86 -10.63 29.10
N LEU A 48 17.75 -10.45 28.35
CA LEU A 48 17.16 -11.53 27.57
C LEU A 48 18.17 -12.08 26.54
N SER A 49 18.88 -11.20 25.82
CA SER A 49 19.89 -11.61 24.83
C SER A 49 21.03 -12.41 25.49
N GLU A 50 21.56 -11.93 26.63
CA GLU A 50 22.60 -12.63 27.40
C GLU A 50 22.11 -13.99 27.90
N TRP A 51 20.85 -14.03 28.40
CA TRP A 51 20.25 -15.26 28.89
C TRP A 51 20.06 -16.29 27.78
N LEU A 52 19.58 -15.90 26.59
CA LEU A 52 19.47 -16.77 25.42
C LEU A 52 20.85 -17.29 24.99
N SER A 53 21.88 -16.43 24.98
CA SER A 53 23.27 -16.79 24.66
C SER A 53 23.86 -17.81 25.62
N LYS A 54 23.57 -17.69 26.94
CA LYS A 54 24.00 -18.64 27.98
C LYS A 54 23.53 -20.06 27.68
N TYR A 55 22.30 -20.22 27.11
CA TYR A 55 21.76 -21.54 26.72
C TYR A 55 22.16 -21.98 25.33
N GLY A 56 23.01 -21.22 24.62
CA GLY A 56 23.45 -21.52 23.26
C GLY A 56 22.32 -21.51 22.24
N VAL A 57 21.29 -20.69 22.45
CA VAL A 57 20.19 -20.53 21.51
C VAL A 57 20.72 -19.99 20.19
N THR A 58 20.31 -20.57 19.08
CA THR A 58 20.67 -20.13 17.72
C THR A 58 19.50 -19.46 17.02
N HIS A 59 18.28 -19.92 17.28
CA HIS A 59 17.06 -19.51 16.60
C HIS A 59 16.02 -19.02 17.60
N VAL A 60 15.42 -17.87 17.33
CA VAL A 60 14.39 -17.26 18.15
C VAL A 60 13.16 -16.99 17.30
N ALA A 61 11.99 -17.40 17.75
CA ALA A 61 10.73 -17.10 17.07
C ALA A 61 9.79 -16.30 17.97
N MET A 62 9.06 -15.35 17.38
CA MET A 62 8.01 -14.60 18.05
C MET A 62 6.87 -14.24 17.10
N GLU A 63 5.67 -14.03 17.65
CA GLU A 63 4.52 -13.60 16.87
C GLU A 63 4.63 -12.10 16.49
N SER A 64 4.08 -11.74 15.34
CA SER A 64 4.01 -10.36 14.83
C SER A 64 2.92 -9.51 15.53
N THR A 65 2.91 -9.50 16.86
CA THR A 65 1.89 -8.80 17.67
C THR A 65 2.10 -7.29 17.64
N GLY A 66 1.27 -6.58 16.90
CA GLY A 66 1.28 -5.11 16.82
C GLY A 66 2.64 -4.53 16.43
N VAL A 67 3.20 -3.66 17.27
CA VAL A 67 4.53 -3.03 17.10
C VAL A 67 5.56 -3.54 18.12
N TYR A 68 5.13 -4.33 19.11
CA TYR A 68 5.93 -4.69 20.27
C TYR A 68 7.10 -5.63 19.94
N TRP A 69 7.01 -6.39 18.86
CA TRP A 69 8.09 -7.24 18.40
C TRP A 69 9.31 -6.46 17.86
N LYS A 70 9.11 -5.22 17.36
CA LYS A 70 10.17 -4.43 16.70
C LYS A 70 11.39 -4.16 17.60
N PRO A 71 11.26 -3.65 18.83
CA PRO A 71 12.40 -3.43 19.72
C PRO A 71 13.16 -4.71 20.04
N ILE A 72 12.44 -5.81 20.25
CA ILE A 72 13.02 -7.12 20.54
C ILE A 72 13.82 -7.63 19.33
N TYR A 73 13.20 -7.55 18.14
CA TYR A 73 13.88 -7.91 16.89
C TYR A 73 15.16 -7.10 16.69
N ASN A 74 15.13 -5.78 16.90
CA ASN A 74 16.28 -4.90 16.71
C ASN A 74 17.45 -5.23 17.64
N ILE A 75 17.18 -5.74 18.85
CA ILE A 75 18.23 -6.14 19.80
C ILE A 75 18.75 -7.55 19.49
N LEU A 76 17.87 -8.48 19.12
CA LEU A 76 18.23 -9.88 19.00
C LEU A 76 18.80 -10.29 17.63
N HIS A 77 18.41 -9.61 16.54
CA HIS A 77 18.73 -10.05 15.17
C HIS A 77 20.23 -10.00 14.81
N GLY A 78 21.04 -9.30 15.60
CA GLY A 78 22.50 -9.28 15.42
C GLY A 78 23.21 -10.52 15.98
N SER A 79 22.58 -11.23 16.93
CA SER A 79 23.16 -12.37 17.65
C SER A 79 22.44 -13.69 17.36
N PHE A 80 21.20 -13.66 16.91
CA PHE A 80 20.36 -14.83 16.68
C PHE A 80 19.68 -14.78 15.33
N GLU A 81 19.32 -15.94 14.77
CA GLU A 81 18.40 -16.04 13.64
C GLU A 81 16.96 -15.82 14.17
N VAL A 82 16.42 -14.61 13.99
CA VAL A 82 15.12 -14.21 14.55
C VAL A 82 14.00 -14.34 13.51
N TRP A 83 13.01 -15.16 13.81
CA TRP A 83 11.84 -15.37 12.97
C TRP A 83 10.61 -14.67 13.54
N ILE A 84 10.01 -13.79 12.76
CA ILE A 84 8.70 -13.23 13.05
C ILE A 84 7.66 -14.06 12.33
N VAL A 85 6.69 -14.58 13.09
CA VAL A 85 5.68 -15.52 12.60
C VAL A 85 4.31 -14.87 12.57
N ASN A 86 3.52 -15.23 11.56
CA ASN A 86 2.17 -14.71 11.44
C ASN A 86 1.20 -15.46 12.37
N ALA A 87 0.41 -14.73 13.18
CA ALA A 87 -0.60 -15.27 14.07
C ALA A 87 -1.55 -16.28 13.41
N ARG A 88 -1.94 -16.03 12.15
CA ARG A 88 -2.80 -16.95 11.40
C ARG A 88 -2.14 -18.28 11.12
N HIS A 89 -0.83 -18.26 10.83
CA HIS A 89 -0.09 -19.51 10.61
C HIS A 89 -0.03 -20.31 11.89
N LEU A 90 0.30 -19.68 13.02
CA LEU A 90 0.32 -20.32 14.34
C LEU A 90 -1.03 -20.95 14.70
N ALA A 91 -2.14 -20.26 14.45
CA ALA A 91 -3.49 -20.74 14.72
C ALA A 91 -3.95 -21.91 13.81
N GLN A 92 -3.30 -22.11 12.68
CA GLN A 92 -3.64 -23.18 11.72
C GLN A 92 -2.87 -24.48 11.96
N VAL A 93 -1.79 -24.45 12.75
CA VAL A 93 -1.01 -25.66 13.06
C VAL A 93 -1.77 -26.49 14.10
N PRO A 94 -2.16 -27.73 13.78
CA PRO A 94 -2.90 -28.56 14.71
C PRO A 94 -2.04 -29.10 15.85
N GLY A 95 -2.68 -29.46 16.97
CA GLY A 95 -2.01 -30.18 18.08
C GLY A 95 -1.59 -29.30 19.25
N ARG A 96 -2.01 -28.02 19.32
CA ARG A 96 -1.84 -27.19 20.53
C ARG A 96 -2.68 -27.73 21.69
N LYS A 97 -2.05 -27.90 22.84
CA LYS A 97 -2.75 -28.21 24.09
C LYS A 97 -3.24 -26.93 24.78
N THR A 98 -4.34 -27.00 25.50
CA THR A 98 -5.00 -25.85 26.15
C THR A 98 -4.18 -25.24 27.28
N ASP A 99 -3.30 -26.02 27.91
CA ASP A 99 -2.40 -25.66 29.00
C ASP A 99 -1.00 -25.20 28.56
N GLU A 100 -0.71 -25.24 27.25
CA GLU A 100 0.57 -24.84 26.67
C GLU A 100 0.59 -23.31 26.43
N SER A 101 1.60 -22.61 26.99
CA SER A 101 1.76 -21.17 26.79
C SER A 101 2.14 -20.84 25.34
N ASP A 102 1.85 -19.60 24.88
CA ASP A 102 2.17 -19.18 23.53
C ASP A 102 3.68 -19.25 23.23
N ALA A 103 4.53 -18.85 24.19
CA ALA A 103 5.99 -18.99 24.08
C ALA A 103 6.43 -20.46 23.92
N GLU A 104 5.83 -21.37 24.68
CA GLU A 104 6.14 -22.79 24.62
C GLU A 104 5.71 -23.43 23.31
N TRP A 105 4.52 -23.09 22.84
CA TRP A 105 4.01 -23.54 21.56
C TRP A 105 4.88 -23.06 20.39
N ILE A 106 5.27 -21.76 20.39
CA ILE A 106 6.17 -21.19 19.38
C ILE A 106 7.53 -21.90 19.40
N ALA A 107 8.11 -22.11 20.60
CA ALA A 107 9.40 -22.82 20.74
C ALA A 107 9.32 -24.26 20.23
N LYS A 108 8.22 -24.97 20.50
CA LYS A 108 8.00 -26.33 20.04
C LYS A 108 7.86 -26.40 18.52
N LEU A 109 7.07 -25.52 17.92
CA LEU A 109 6.94 -25.44 16.47
C LEU A 109 8.28 -25.08 15.79
N MET A 110 9.04 -24.16 16.41
CA MET A 110 10.39 -23.81 15.95
C MET A 110 11.32 -25.02 15.97
N SER A 111 11.38 -25.76 17.07
CA SER A 111 12.26 -26.92 17.20
C SER A 111 12.03 -27.99 16.12
N HIS A 112 10.81 -28.13 15.62
CA HIS A 112 10.44 -29.07 14.56
C HIS A 112 10.40 -28.46 13.14
N GLY A 113 10.84 -27.21 12.94
CA GLY A 113 10.84 -26.56 11.63
C GLY A 113 9.46 -26.30 11.04
N LEU A 114 8.41 -26.24 11.87
CA LEU A 114 7.00 -26.06 11.44
C LEU A 114 6.57 -24.60 11.31
N LEU A 115 7.47 -23.66 11.57
CA LEU A 115 7.19 -22.23 11.43
C LEU A 115 7.59 -21.71 10.05
N GLU A 116 6.77 -20.81 9.53
CA GLU A 116 7.10 -20.03 8.33
C GLU A 116 7.46 -18.59 8.76
N ARG A 117 8.68 -18.16 8.41
CA ARG A 117 9.15 -16.81 8.72
C ARG A 117 8.48 -15.77 7.83
N SER A 118 8.04 -14.69 8.42
CA SER A 118 7.60 -13.49 7.68
C SER A 118 8.80 -12.75 7.10
N PHE A 119 8.63 -12.16 5.92
CA PHE A 119 9.65 -11.28 5.36
C PHE A 119 9.76 -9.99 6.18
N ILE A 120 10.92 -9.76 6.77
CA ILE A 120 11.27 -8.51 7.46
C ILE A 120 12.31 -7.79 6.60
N PRO A 121 11.99 -6.57 6.13
CA PRO A 121 12.94 -5.79 5.36
C PRO A 121 14.14 -5.34 6.19
N PRO A 122 15.28 -5.05 5.54
CA PRO A 122 16.38 -4.33 6.15
C PRO A 122 15.95 -3.01 6.80
N GLU A 123 16.75 -2.50 7.73
CA GLU A 123 16.44 -1.31 8.52
C GLU A 123 16.12 -0.09 7.65
N GLU A 124 16.97 0.24 6.68
CA GLU A 124 16.75 1.34 5.75
C GLU A 124 15.42 1.25 4.99
N GLN A 125 15.03 0.03 4.60
CA GLN A 125 13.74 -0.18 3.94
C GLN A 125 12.57 -0.04 4.92
N ARG A 126 12.76 -0.40 6.20
CA ARG A 126 11.73 -0.20 7.24
C ARG A 126 11.51 1.28 7.49
N ASP A 127 12.58 2.07 7.55
CA ASP A 127 12.52 3.53 7.70
C ASP A 127 11.80 4.18 6.52
N LEU A 128 12.16 3.77 5.30
CA LEU A 128 11.49 4.25 4.09
C LEU A 128 9.99 3.88 4.09
N ARG A 129 9.62 2.68 4.57
CA ARG A 129 8.21 2.28 4.75
C ARG A 129 7.48 3.20 5.74
N ASP A 130 8.08 3.48 6.87
CA ASP A 130 7.44 4.30 7.88
C ASP A 130 7.21 5.74 7.36
N LEU A 131 8.18 6.33 6.65
CA LEU A 131 8.06 7.65 6.01
C LEU A 131 7.00 7.69 4.91
N THR A 132 7.03 6.74 3.97
CA THR A 132 6.06 6.70 2.85
C THR A 132 4.64 6.44 3.31
N ARG A 133 4.47 5.60 4.34
CA ARG A 133 3.17 5.33 4.98
C ARG A 133 2.65 6.54 5.73
N TYR A 134 3.51 7.23 6.48
CA TYR A 134 3.14 8.45 7.19
C TYR A 134 2.76 9.56 6.21
N ARG A 135 3.55 9.77 5.14
CA ARG A 135 3.22 10.70 4.06
C ARG A 135 1.85 10.40 3.43
N THR A 136 1.56 9.13 3.18
CA THR A 136 0.26 8.71 2.61
C THR A 136 -0.90 9.03 3.55
N ARG A 137 -0.73 8.85 4.87
CA ARG A 137 -1.74 9.26 5.87
C ARG A 137 -1.96 10.77 5.86
N LEU A 138 -0.89 11.57 5.87
CA LEU A 138 -1.00 13.03 5.82
C LEU A 138 -1.70 13.52 4.56
N LEU A 139 -1.48 12.89 3.40
CA LEU A 139 -2.21 13.20 2.16
C LEU A 139 -3.70 12.89 2.29
N GLN A 140 -4.08 11.80 2.96
CA GLN A 140 -5.48 11.46 3.24
C GLN A 140 -6.11 12.46 4.24
N GLU A 141 -5.39 12.83 5.28
CA GLU A 141 -5.82 13.83 6.26
C GLU A 141 -5.98 15.21 5.59
N LYS A 142 -5.06 15.62 4.75
CA LYS A 142 -5.16 16.85 3.93
C LYS A 142 -6.42 16.85 3.07
N SER A 143 -6.72 15.74 2.40
CA SER A 143 -7.96 15.60 1.62
C SER A 143 -9.19 15.70 2.51
N SER A 144 -9.15 15.13 3.71
CA SER A 144 -10.24 15.24 4.70
C SER A 144 -10.42 16.67 5.20
N THR A 145 -9.32 17.41 5.43
CA THR A 145 -9.35 18.82 5.82
C THR A 145 -9.94 19.68 4.69
N ALA A 146 -9.54 19.46 3.44
CA ALA A 146 -10.12 20.14 2.27
C ALA A 146 -11.62 19.87 2.13
N ASN A 147 -12.09 18.66 2.41
CA ASN A 147 -13.51 18.33 2.41
C ASN A 147 -14.28 19.01 3.55
N ARG A 148 -13.66 19.20 4.73
CA ARG A 148 -14.25 19.96 5.84
C ARG A 148 -14.38 21.45 5.46
N LEU A 149 -13.34 22.02 4.86
CA LEU A 149 -13.36 23.41 4.37
C LEU A 149 -14.47 23.59 3.35
N HIS A 150 -14.63 22.67 2.41
CA HIS A 150 -15.76 22.70 1.47
C HIS A 150 -17.11 22.68 2.19
N LYS A 151 -17.29 21.87 3.24
CA LYS A 151 -18.55 21.82 4.01
C LYS A 151 -18.86 23.14 4.72
N VAL A 152 -17.84 23.84 5.25
CA VAL A 152 -18.01 25.15 5.89
C VAL A 152 -18.45 26.20 4.85
N LEU A 153 -17.88 26.15 3.63
CA LEU A 153 -18.29 27.02 2.54
C LEU A 153 -19.74 26.75 2.10
N GLU A 154 -20.12 25.46 2.02
CA GLU A 154 -21.50 25.08 1.68
C GLU A 154 -22.49 25.56 2.74
N ASP A 155 -22.17 25.50 4.05
CA ASP A 155 -23.00 26.03 5.13
C ASP A 155 -23.17 27.56 5.05
N ALA A 156 -22.11 28.27 4.61
CA ALA A 156 -22.19 29.71 4.33
C ALA A 156 -22.82 30.06 2.98
N ASN A 157 -23.29 29.08 2.22
CA ASN A 157 -23.76 29.20 0.83
C ASN A 157 -22.74 29.83 -0.13
N ILE A 158 -21.44 29.56 0.09
CA ILE A 158 -20.33 29.97 -0.79
C ILE A 158 -20.04 28.82 -1.76
N LYS A 159 -20.25 29.05 -3.06
CA LYS A 159 -20.20 27.99 -4.11
C LYS A 159 -18.89 27.98 -4.93
N LEU A 160 -17.76 28.36 -4.33
CA LEU A 160 -16.48 28.46 -5.04
C LEU A 160 -16.09 27.17 -5.78
N THR A 161 -16.43 25.99 -5.25
CA THR A 161 -16.11 24.70 -5.88
C THR A 161 -16.94 24.37 -7.11
N SER A 162 -18.04 25.08 -7.35
CA SER A 162 -18.84 24.96 -8.60
C SER A 162 -18.16 25.67 -9.78
N VAL A 163 -17.33 26.68 -9.49
CA VAL A 163 -16.64 27.50 -10.50
C VAL A 163 -15.17 27.12 -10.65
N ALA A 164 -14.50 26.88 -9.52
CA ALA A 164 -13.08 26.50 -9.46
C ALA A 164 -12.92 24.99 -9.30
N SER A 165 -12.06 24.37 -10.11
CA SER A 165 -11.81 22.92 -10.09
C SER A 165 -11.04 22.44 -8.85
N SER A 166 -10.40 23.34 -8.11
CA SER A 166 -9.62 23.00 -6.91
C SER A 166 -9.77 24.07 -5.84
N ILE A 167 -10.21 23.64 -4.65
CA ILE A 167 -10.30 24.51 -3.47
C ILE A 167 -8.93 24.93 -2.93
N GLN A 168 -7.87 24.23 -3.32
CA GLN A 168 -6.48 24.49 -2.91
C GLN A 168 -5.72 25.33 -3.97
N GLY A 169 -6.39 25.83 -5.00
CA GLY A 169 -5.78 26.66 -6.04
C GLY A 169 -5.44 28.04 -5.51
N VAL A 170 -4.39 28.68 -6.07
CA VAL A 170 -3.89 30.00 -5.64
C VAL A 170 -5.01 31.05 -5.62
N SER A 171 -5.80 31.16 -6.68
CA SER A 171 -6.91 32.14 -6.73
C SER A 171 -7.96 31.90 -5.65
N VAL A 172 -8.32 30.62 -5.41
CA VAL A 172 -9.30 30.27 -4.37
C VAL A 172 -8.73 30.59 -2.99
N ARG A 173 -7.44 30.33 -2.78
CA ARG A 173 -6.75 30.68 -1.52
C ARG A 173 -6.84 32.15 -1.22
N LEU A 174 -6.52 33.03 -2.17
CA LEU A 174 -6.62 34.49 -2.02
C LEU A 174 -8.05 34.93 -1.71
N MET A 175 -9.05 34.37 -2.41
CA MET A 175 -10.45 34.66 -2.15
C MET A 175 -10.89 34.22 -0.74
N LEU A 176 -10.42 33.06 -0.26
CA LEU A 176 -10.71 32.57 1.08
C LEU A 176 -10.07 33.43 2.17
N GLU A 177 -8.86 33.88 1.97
CA GLU A 177 -8.17 34.81 2.87
C GLU A 177 -8.90 36.15 2.95
N ALA A 178 -9.35 36.70 1.81
CA ALA A 178 -10.17 37.90 1.76
C ALA A 178 -11.53 37.71 2.44
N LEU A 179 -12.18 36.56 2.24
CA LEU A 179 -13.45 36.19 2.89
C LEU A 179 -13.31 36.12 4.41
N ILE A 180 -12.18 35.63 4.90
CA ILE A 180 -11.86 35.51 6.34
C ILE A 180 -11.58 36.88 6.93
N ALA A 181 -10.81 37.72 6.23
CA ALA A 181 -10.43 39.06 6.68
C ALA A 181 -11.63 40.01 6.82
N ASP A 182 -12.75 39.69 6.19
CA ASP A 182 -13.94 40.55 6.10
C ASP A 182 -13.67 41.91 5.42
N GLY A 183 -14.74 42.63 5.08
CA GLY A 183 -14.64 43.98 4.56
C GLY A 183 -14.52 44.09 3.03
N GLN A 184 -14.35 42.97 2.31
CA GLN A 184 -14.37 42.98 0.83
C GLN A 184 -15.71 42.49 0.28
N SER A 185 -16.17 43.16 -0.78
CA SER A 185 -17.36 42.74 -1.53
C SER A 185 -17.07 41.46 -2.35
N PRO A 186 -18.11 40.70 -2.74
CA PRO A 186 -17.95 39.56 -3.65
C PRO A 186 -17.26 39.93 -4.98
N GLN A 187 -17.44 41.16 -5.47
CA GLN A 187 -16.77 41.66 -6.66
C GLN A 187 -15.27 41.81 -6.44
N GLU A 188 -14.83 42.47 -5.36
CA GLU A 188 -13.44 42.67 -5.03
C GLU A 188 -12.73 41.32 -4.80
N MET A 189 -13.37 40.37 -4.11
CA MET A 189 -12.85 39.02 -3.93
C MET A 189 -12.70 38.27 -5.26
N ALA A 190 -13.65 38.40 -6.18
CA ALA A 190 -13.61 37.75 -7.49
C ALA A 190 -12.47 38.28 -8.37
N GLU A 191 -12.11 39.57 -8.23
CA GLU A 191 -10.97 40.19 -8.96
C GLU A 191 -9.61 39.60 -8.56
N LEU A 192 -9.50 38.89 -7.41
CA LEU A 192 -8.31 38.14 -7.02
C LEU A 192 -8.06 36.90 -7.91
N ALA A 193 -8.99 36.59 -8.82
CA ALA A 193 -8.84 35.51 -9.77
C ALA A 193 -7.61 35.69 -10.67
N GLN A 194 -6.87 34.60 -10.89
CA GLN A 194 -5.69 34.57 -11.73
C GLN A 194 -5.87 33.66 -12.94
N LYS A 195 -5.11 33.94 -14.01
CA LYS A 195 -5.03 33.14 -15.24
C LYS A 195 -6.44 32.82 -15.79
N ARG A 196 -6.72 31.54 -16.07
CA ARG A 196 -7.99 31.11 -16.69
C ARG A 196 -9.23 31.40 -15.83
N LEU A 197 -9.06 31.56 -14.51
CA LEU A 197 -10.18 31.80 -13.61
C LEU A 197 -10.72 33.24 -13.77
N ARG A 198 -9.91 34.20 -14.27
CA ARG A 198 -10.38 35.58 -14.59
C ARG A 198 -11.53 35.59 -15.61
N ASN A 199 -11.57 34.65 -16.53
CA ASN A 199 -12.66 34.54 -17.50
C ASN A 199 -14.01 34.17 -16.87
N LYS A 200 -14.01 33.86 -15.57
CA LYS A 200 -15.20 33.44 -14.81
C LYS A 200 -15.54 34.39 -13.66
N ILE A 201 -15.06 35.64 -13.71
CA ILE A 201 -15.33 36.66 -12.66
C ILE A 201 -16.82 36.79 -12.36
N PRO A 202 -17.75 36.91 -13.34
CA PRO A 202 -19.17 37.01 -13.04
C PRO A 202 -19.70 35.80 -12.25
N GLN A 203 -19.31 34.58 -12.60
CA GLN A 203 -19.72 33.37 -11.88
C GLN A 203 -19.06 33.30 -10.48
N LEU A 204 -17.83 33.84 -10.32
CA LEU A 204 -17.16 33.92 -9.03
C LEU A 204 -17.85 34.91 -8.08
N VAL A 205 -18.34 36.07 -8.59
CA VAL A 205 -19.10 37.02 -7.81
C VAL A 205 -20.37 36.33 -7.26
N GLU A 206 -21.12 35.65 -8.11
CA GLU A 206 -22.30 34.91 -7.69
C GLU A 206 -21.92 33.80 -6.65
N ALA A 207 -20.88 33.05 -6.91
CA ALA A 207 -20.39 31.96 -6.01
C ALA A 207 -19.87 32.48 -4.66
N LEU A 208 -19.40 33.72 -4.57
CA LEU A 208 -18.92 34.37 -3.35
C LEU A 208 -20.02 35.14 -2.60
N THR A 209 -21.21 35.27 -3.20
CA THR A 209 -22.37 35.88 -2.56
C THR A 209 -23.05 34.85 -1.66
N GLY A 210 -22.87 34.98 -0.33
CA GLY A 210 -23.40 34.05 0.65
C GLY A 210 -23.61 34.70 2.03
N LEU A 211 -23.95 33.88 3.01
CA LEU A 211 -24.23 34.31 4.40
C LEU A 211 -23.08 33.91 5.32
N VAL A 212 -21.95 34.64 5.24
CA VAL A 212 -20.75 34.35 6.02
C VAL A 212 -20.84 34.96 7.40
N ARG A 213 -20.90 34.10 8.42
CA ARG A 213 -20.96 34.48 9.84
C ARG A 213 -19.52 34.46 10.44
N PRO A 214 -19.27 35.14 11.59
CA PRO A 214 -17.99 35.10 12.29
C PRO A 214 -17.51 33.67 12.56
N HIS A 215 -18.43 32.75 12.89
CA HIS A 215 -18.12 31.32 13.09
C HIS A 215 -17.52 30.68 11.81
N HIS A 216 -18.07 30.97 10.63
CA HIS A 216 -17.55 30.43 9.37
C HIS A 216 -16.12 30.94 9.11
N ARG A 217 -15.86 32.24 9.33
CA ARG A 217 -14.52 32.83 9.19
C ARG A 217 -13.49 32.17 10.11
N PHE A 218 -13.86 31.99 11.38
CA PHE A 218 -13.01 31.27 12.34
C PHE A 218 -12.69 29.86 11.87
N MET A 219 -13.72 29.07 11.50
CA MET A 219 -13.52 27.70 11.03
C MET A 219 -12.69 27.62 9.74
N LEU A 220 -12.90 28.54 8.80
CA LEU A 220 -12.11 28.61 7.57
C LEU A 220 -10.65 28.93 7.87
N GLN A 221 -10.36 29.88 8.79
CA GLN A 221 -9.02 30.21 9.22
C GLN A 221 -8.29 29.00 9.81
N GLU A 222 -8.92 28.29 10.75
CA GLU A 222 -8.36 27.09 11.38
C GLU A 222 -8.06 25.98 10.35
N LEU A 223 -8.99 25.75 9.41
CA LEU A 223 -8.82 24.72 8.38
C LEU A 223 -7.72 25.10 7.37
N LEU A 224 -7.57 26.39 7.02
CA LEU A 224 -6.47 26.84 6.17
C LEU A 224 -5.12 26.70 6.86
N THR A 225 -5.00 27.10 8.12
CA THR A 225 -3.79 26.91 8.94
C THR A 225 -3.41 25.44 9.05
N GLN A 226 -4.40 24.55 9.23
CA GLN A 226 -4.18 23.10 9.24
C GLN A 226 -3.67 22.59 7.88
N LEU A 227 -4.23 23.06 6.76
CA LEU A 227 -3.78 22.71 5.41
C LEU A 227 -2.34 23.14 5.16
N ASP A 228 -1.96 24.33 5.61
CA ASP A 228 -0.60 24.83 5.47
C ASP A 228 0.41 23.99 6.25
N SER A 229 0.12 23.72 7.52
CA SER A 229 0.95 22.82 8.34
C SER A 229 1.07 21.41 7.72
N GLN A 230 -0.02 20.87 7.15
CA GLN A 230 0.01 19.58 6.46
C GLN A 230 0.89 19.63 5.19
N ASN A 231 0.85 20.74 4.43
CA ASN A 231 1.71 20.93 3.26
C ASN A 231 3.19 20.95 3.63
N GLU A 232 3.57 21.71 4.65
CA GLU A 232 4.96 21.78 5.15
C GLU A 232 5.47 20.41 5.59
N ARG A 233 4.67 19.66 6.35
CA ARG A 233 5.02 18.31 6.79
C ARG A 233 5.18 17.33 5.63
N ILE A 234 4.28 17.39 4.64
CA ILE A 234 4.37 16.56 3.44
C ILE A 234 5.65 16.88 2.66
N GLU A 235 6.01 18.16 2.56
CA GLU A 235 7.24 18.57 1.88
C GLU A 235 8.49 18.09 2.62
N ALA A 236 8.55 18.22 3.93
CA ALA A 236 9.63 17.68 4.74
C ALA A 236 9.78 16.16 4.55
N LEU A 237 8.65 15.41 4.49
CA LEU A 237 8.67 13.98 4.21
C LEU A 237 9.13 13.66 2.77
N ASN A 238 8.74 14.48 1.78
CA ASN A 238 9.21 14.32 0.41
C ASN A 238 10.74 14.44 0.33
N GLN A 239 11.32 15.43 1.01
CA GLN A 239 12.77 15.64 1.06
C GLN A 239 13.49 14.46 1.73
N GLN A 240 12.95 13.94 2.84
CA GLN A 240 13.54 12.81 3.54
C GLN A 240 13.43 11.52 2.73
N VAL A 241 12.29 11.26 2.10
CA VAL A 241 12.11 10.11 1.20
C VAL A 241 13.05 10.21 0.01
N ALA A 242 13.21 11.40 -0.60
CA ALA A 242 14.14 11.62 -1.72
C ALA A 242 15.58 11.29 -1.35
N LYS A 243 16.03 11.63 -0.13
CA LYS A 243 17.38 11.27 0.35
C LYS A 243 17.57 9.76 0.44
N LEU A 244 16.60 9.05 1.03
CA LEU A 244 16.69 7.59 1.19
C LEU A 244 16.55 6.84 -0.15
N THR A 245 15.87 7.41 -1.12
CA THR A 245 15.65 6.79 -2.44
C THR A 245 16.70 7.17 -3.47
N GLN A 246 17.56 8.12 -3.19
CA GLN A 246 18.62 8.58 -4.10
C GLN A 246 19.52 7.43 -4.63
N PRO A 247 19.96 6.45 -3.83
CA PRO A 247 20.73 5.32 -4.33
C PRO A 247 19.96 4.45 -5.34
N TYR A 248 18.65 4.54 -5.35
CA TYR A 248 17.73 3.74 -6.17
C TYR A 248 17.10 4.55 -7.33
N ALA A 249 17.66 5.71 -7.67
CA ALA A 249 17.11 6.62 -8.70
C ALA A 249 16.84 5.92 -10.05
N ARG A 250 17.74 5.02 -10.47
CA ARG A 250 17.56 4.20 -11.68
C ARG A 250 16.34 3.29 -11.61
N ILE A 251 16.09 2.67 -10.47
CA ILE A 251 14.92 1.80 -10.25
C ILE A 251 13.65 2.65 -10.32
N ILE A 252 13.63 3.79 -9.63
CA ILE A 252 12.49 4.71 -9.64
C ILE A 252 12.18 5.18 -11.06
N GLN A 253 13.18 5.58 -11.84
CA GLN A 253 12.99 6.00 -13.23
C GLN A 253 12.39 4.90 -14.10
N ARG A 254 12.84 3.66 -13.94
CA ARG A 254 12.28 2.51 -14.67
C ARG A 254 10.84 2.18 -14.28
N LEU A 255 10.50 2.35 -13.01
CA LEU A 255 9.12 2.17 -12.52
C LEU A 255 8.21 3.30 -13.00
N ASP A 256 8.68 4.55 -12.99
CA ASP A 256 7.95 5.75 -13.45
C ASP A 256 7.60 5.70 -14.94
N ALA A 257 8.36 4.95 -15.74
CA ALA A 257 8.07 4.72 -17.16
C ALA A 257 6.78 3.88 -17.38
N VAL A 258 6.28 3.17 -16.37
CA VAL A 258 5.06 2.36 -16.48
C VAL A 258 3.83 3.26 -16.39
N PRO A 259 2.90 3.23 -17.36
CA PRO A 259 1.70 4.07 -17.31
C PRO A 259 0.94 3.93 -16.00
N GLY A 260 0.71 5.07 -15.35
CA GLY A 260 0.02 5.17 -14.07
C GLY A 260 0.93 5.09 -12.83
N ILE A 261 2.18 4.67 -12.96
CA ILE A 261 3.17 4.81 -11.88
C ILE A 261 3.81 6.19 -12.01
N GLY A 262 3.68 7.05 -11.02
CA GLY A 262 4.45 8.28 -10.88
C GLY A 262 5.43 8.15 -9.71
N LEU A 263 6.28 9.15 -9.52
CA LEU A 263 7.35 9.17 -8.50
C LEU A 263 6.90 8.63 -7.14
N ARG A 264 5.79 9.13 -6.60
CA ARG A 264 5.28 8.70 -5.28
C ARG A 264 4.90 7.22 -5.24
N THR A 265 4.30 6.72 -6.31
CA THR A 265 3.93 5.30 -6.42
C THR A 265 5.18 4.43 -6.52
N ALA A 266 6.19 4.85 -7.29
CA ALA A 266 7.47 4.16 -7.40
C ALA A 266 8.21 4.10 -6.04
N GLU A 267 8.20 5.19 -5.27
CA GLU A 267 8.76 5.25 -3.91
C GLU A 267 8.02 4.30 -2.94
N ILE A 268 6.68 4.21 -3.01
CA ILE A 268 5.90 3.26 -2.20
C ILE A 268 6.20 1.82 -2.61
N ILE A 269 6.32 1.53 -3.90
CA ILE A 269 6.69 0.20 -4.41
C ILE A 269 8.07 -0.19 -3.87
N LEU A 270 9.06 0.71 -3.98
CA LEU A 270 10.40 0.50 -3.46
C LEU A 270 10.40 0.28 -1.94
N ALA A 271 9.64 1.07 -1.19
CA ALA A 271 9.51 0.92 0.27
C ALA A 271 8.88 -0.42 0.66
N GLU A 272 7.83 -0.86 -0.03
CA GLU A 272 7.07 -2.06 0.35
C GLU A 272 7.70 -3.35 -0.17
N ILE A 273 8.30 -3.36 -1.35
CA ILE A 273 8.91 -4.55 -1.96
C ILE A 273 10.42 -4.59 -1.72
N GLY A 274 11.10 -3.44 -1.79
CA GLY A 274 12.54 -3.31 -1.81
C GLY A 274 13.10 -3.17 -3.23
N PRO A 275 14.42 -3.00 -3.34
CA PRO A 275 15.10 -2.86 -4.63
C PRO A 275 15.25 -4.18 -5.39
N SER A 276 14.97 -5.31 -4.74
CA SER A 276 15.11 -6.66 -5.28
C SER A 276 13.89 -7.51 -4.96
N VAL A 277 13.55 -8.44 -5.86
CA VAL A 277 12.49 -9.44 -5.69
C VAL A 277 13.01 -10.83 -5.38
N ALA A 278 14.25 -10.98 -4.90
CA ALA A 278 14.87 -12.27 -4.59
C ALA A 278 14.07 -13.11 -3.57
N ASN A 279 13.30 -12.45 -2.70
CA ASN A 279 12.43 -13.12 -1.72
C ASN A 279 11.20 -13.81 -2.34
N TRP A 280 10.92 -13.57 -3.61
CA TRP A 280 9.79 -14.17 -4.31
C TRP A 280 10.28 -14.86 -5.59
N SER A 281 10.10 -16.18 -5.67
CA SER A 281 10.56 -16.96 -6.81
C SER A 281 9.77 -16.68 -8.11
N SER A 282 8.58 -16.06 -8.01
CA SER A 282 7.78 -15.68 -9.18
C SER A 282 6.88 -14.45 -8.91
N ALA A 283 6.39 -13.82 -9.98
CA ALA A 283 5.45 -12.72 -9.91
C ALA A 283 4.14 -13.10 -9.20
N GLU A 284 3.68 -14.35 -9.37
CA GLU A 284 2.47 -14.89 -8.74
C GLU A 284 2.66 -14.99 -7.21
N LYS A 285 3.85 -15.38 -6.74
CA LYS A 285 4.17 -15.41 -5.30
C LYS A 285 4.20 -14.01 -4.71
N LEU A 286 4.79 -13.03 -5.40
CA LEU A 286 4.74 -11.63 -5.00
C LEU A 286 3.29 -11.11 -4.96
N ALA A 287 2.47 -11.40 -5.98
CA ALA A 287 1.07 -11.00 -6.03
C ALA A 287 0.23 -11.68 -4.92
N SER A 288 0.53 -12.93 -4.57
CA SER A 288 -0.08 -13.63 -3.45
C SER A 288 0.30 -13.00 -2.12
N TRP A 289 1.58 -12.67 -1.91
CA TRP A 289 2.06 -11.99 -0.72
C TRP A 289 1.43 -10.59 -0.57
N ALA A 290 1.34 -9.83 -1.66
CA ALA A 290 0.65 -8.53 -1.69
C ALA A 290 -0.86 -8.65 -1.46
N CYS A 291 -1.43 -9.85 -1.50
CA CYS A 291 -2.87 -10.12 -1.40
C CYS A 291 -3.70 -9.39 -2.48
N ILE A 292 -3.15 -9.27 -3.71
CA ILE A 292 -3.85 -8.67 -4.84
C ILE A 292 -4.53 -9.74 -5.72
N CYS A 293 -4.19 -11.00 -5.54
CA CYS A 293 -4.84 -12.13 -6.19
C CYS A 293 -6.27 -12.36 -5.66
N PRO A 294 -7.18 -12.92 -6.47
CA PRO A 294 -8.46 -13.43 -5.99
C PRO A 294 -8.25 -14.47 -4.89
N GLY A 295 -9.10 -14.43 -3.86
CA GLY A 295 -9.10 -15.47 -2.85
C GLY A 295 -9.57 -16.81 -3.45
N ASN A 296 -9.00 -17.91 -2.97
CA ASN A 296 -9.43 -19.27 -3.34
C ASN A 296 -10.19 -19.88 -2.15
N HIS A 297 -11.46 -19.50 -2.00
CA HIS A 297 -12.38 -20.12 -1.06
C HIS A 297 -13.20 -21.17 -1.80
N GLU A 298 -12.71 -22.40 -1.79
CA GLU A 298 -13.36 -23.56 -2.39
C GLU A 298 -13.61 -24.63 -1.31
N SER A 299 -14.76 -25.29 -1.37
CA SER A 299 -15.10 -26.39 -0.51
C SER A 299 -15.92 -27.40 -1.31
N ALA A 300 -15.48 -28.67 -1.33
CA ALA A 300 -16.10 -29.74 -2.10
C ALA A 300 -16.35 -29.38 -3.59
N GLY A 301 -15.33 -28.79 -4.26
CA GLY A 301 -15.42 -28.41 -5.67
C GLY A 301 -16.28 -27.16 -5.94
N LYS A 302 -16.92 -26.57 -4.93
CA LYS A 302 -17.75 -25.38 -5.08
C LYS A 302 -17.00 -24.12 -4.61
N ARG A 303 -16.81 -23.17 -5.53
CA ARG A 303 -16.19 -21.86 -5.23
C ARG A 303 -17.17 -21.00 -4.43
N LYS A 304 -16.84 -20.72 -3.17
CA LYS A 304 -17.67 -19.91 -2.25
C LYS A 304 -17.47 -18.41 -2.44
N SER A 305 -16.22 -17.94 -2.62
CA SER A 305 -15.93 -16.52 -2.78
C SER A 305 -14.61 -16.31 -3.53
N GLY A 306 -14.58 -15.27 -4.39
CA GLY A 306 -13.36 -14.76 -5.02
C GLY A 306 -12.86 -13.45 -4.36
N GLN A 307 -13.32 -13.15 -3.14
CA GLN A 307 -12.88 -11.96 -2.40
C GLN A 307 -11.38 -12.07 -2.06
N ARG A 308 -10.61 -11.04 -2.35
CA ARG A 308 -9.18 -11.02 -2.02
C ARG A 308 -8.97 -11.03 -0.50
N ARG A 309 -7.87 -11.62 -0.05
CA ARG A 309 -7.45 -11.59 1.35
C ARG A 309 -7.13 -10.15 1.79
N LYS A 310 -7.30 -9.85 3.07
CA LYS A 310 -6.75 -8.64 3.69
C LYS A 310 -5.23 -8.80 3.79
N GLY A 311 -4.46 -7.81 3.36
CA GLY A 311 -2.99 -7.88 3.35
C GLY A 311 -2.36 -6.50 3.15
N GLN A 312 -1.27 -6.42 2.41
CA GLN A 312 -0.41 -5.23 2.21
C GLN A 312 -1.18 -3.99 1.70
N ARG A 313 -1.91 -3.38 2.62
CA ARG A 313 -2.84 -2.28 2.34
C ARG A 313 -2.18 -1.13 1.58
N TRP A 314 -0.95 -0.78 1.96
CA TRP A 314 -0.24 0.37 1.39
C TRP A 314 0.16 0.14 -0.06
N LEU A 315 0.79 -1.00 -0.34
CA LEU A 315 1.17 -1.38 -1.69
C LEU A 315 -0.07 -1.54 -2.60
N VAL A 316 -1.10 -2.24 -2.11
CA VAL A 316 -2.31 -2.48 -2.92
C VAL A 316 -3.05 -1.17 -3.22
N SER A 317 -3.15 -0.25 -2.25
CA SER A 317 -3.78 1.05 -2.50
C SER A 317 -3.02 1.84 -3.57
N ALA A 318 -1.69 1.92 -3.48
CA ALA A 318 -0.86 2.60 -4.46
C ALA A 318 -0.98 1.97 -5.87
N LEU A 319 -0.99 0.64 -5.97
CA LEU A 319 -1.17 -0.05 -7.24
C LEU A 319 -2.57 0.14 -7.84
N VAL A 320 -3.61 0.20 -7.01
CA VAL A 320 -4.98 0.48 -7.47
C VAL A 320 -5.10 1.94 -7.94
N GLU A 321 -4.49 2.89 -7.25
CA GLU A 321 -4.40 4.29 -7.71
C GLU A 321 -3.65 4.40 -9.03
N ALA A 322 -2.51 3.69 -9.18
CA ALA A 322 -1.79 3.57 -10.44
C ALA A 322 -2.66 2.99 -11.58
N ALA A 323 -3.46 1.96 -11.29
CA ALA A 323 -4.37 1.38 -12.26
C ALA A 323 -5.47 2.37 -12.70
N TRP A 324 -5.99 3.19 -11.80
CA TRP A 324 -6.90 4.28 -12.14
C TRP A 324 -6.24 5.38 -12.97
N ALA A 325 -4.97 5.72 -12.68
CA ALA A 325 -4.21 6.65 -13.49
C ALA A 325 -3.93 6.08 -14.89
N ALA A 326 -3.46 4.83 -14.97
CA ALA A 326 -3.22 4.12 -16.24
C ALA A 326 -4.48 4.03 -17.11
N SER A 327 -5.68 3.89 -16.50
CA SER A 327 -6.94 3.83 -17.27
C SER A 327 -7.27 5.11 -18.07
N ARG A 328 -6.61 6.22 -17.74
CA ARG A 328 -6.76 7.52 -18.41
C ARG A 328 -5.67 7.79 -19.46
N SER A 329 -4.65 6.96 -19.51
CA SER A 329 -3.58 7.08 -20.53
C SER A 329 -4.12 6.66 -21.88
N LYS A 330 -3.83 7.46 -22.93
CA LYS A 330 -4.27 7.14 -24.29
C LYS A 330 -3.38 6.06 -24.88
N ASP A 331 -3.96 5.19 -25.70
CA ASP A 331 -3.29 4.20 -26.54
C ASP A 331 -2.31 3.26 -25.81
N THR A 332 -2.60 2.96 -24.53
CA THR A 332 -1.78 2.04 -23.73
C THR A 332 -2.45 0.69 -23.55
N TYR A 333 -1.62 -0.35 -23.40
CA TYR A 333 -2.06 -1.71 -23.08
C TYR A 333 -2.89 -1.75 -21.79
N LEU A 334 -2.41 -1.08 -20.72
CA LEU A 334 -3.08 -1.07 -19.43
C LEU A 334 -4.45 -0.38 -19.46
N ALA A 335 -4.59 0.73 -20.21
CA ALA A 335 -5.88 1.37 -20.42
C ALA A 335 -6.84 0.47 -21.19
N SER A 336 -6.39 -0.15 -22.29
CA SER A 336 -7.19 -1.09 -23.05
C SER A 336 -7.65 -2.29 -22.20
N GLN A 337 -6.75 -2.86 -21.38
CA GLN A 337 -7.09 -3.92 -20.43
C GLN A 337 -8.16 -3.46 -19.44
N PHE A 338 -8.00 -2.26 -18.88
CA PHE A 338 -8.97 -1.70 -17.93
C PHE A 338 -10.35 -1.57 -18.55
N HIS A 339 -10.47 -0.92 -19.69
CA HIS A 339 -11.75 -0.68 -20.36
C HIS A 339 -12.45 -1.98 -20.76
N ARG A 340 -11.72 -2.95 -21.29
CA ARG A 340 -12.24 -4.28 -21.62
C ARG A 340 -12.78 -5.02 -20.39
N LEU A 341 -12.05 -4.98 -19.27
CA LEU A 341 -12.49 -5.62 -18.02
C LEU A 341 -13.64 -4.87 -17.35
N ARG A 342 -13.63 -3.54 -17.41
CA ARG A 342 -14.69 -2.69 -16.88
C ARG A 342 -16.05 -3.02 -17.47
N ALA A 343 -16.13 -3.21 -18.79
CA ALA A 343 -17.37 -3.56 -19.48
C ALA A 343 -18.00 -4.88 -18.98
N ARG A 344 -17.17 -5.85 -18.53
CA ARG A 344 -17.64 -7.18 -18.10
C ARG A 344 -17.75 -7.38 -16.60
N ARG A 345 -16.93 -6.69 -15.80
CA ARG A 345 -16.74 -6.97 -14.36
C ARG A 345 -16.93 -5.73 -13.48
N GLY A 346 -17.16 -4.57 -14.08
CA GLY A 346 -17.24 -3.28 -13.40
C GLY A 346 -15.88 -2.67 -13.06
N ALA A 347 -15.87 -1.36 -12.81
CA ALA A 347 -14.66 -0.55 -12.69
C ALA A 347 -13.74 -0.96 -11.52
N LYS A 348 -14.30 -1.25 -10.34
CA LYS A 348 -13.50 -1.63 -9.16
C LYS A 348 -12.72 -2.94 -9.38
N ARG A 349 -13.34 -3.94 -10.00
CA ARG A 349 -12.68 -5.22 -10.31
C ARG A 349 -11.66 -5.06 -11.43
N ALA A 350 -11.94 -4.22 -12.43
CA ALA A 350 -11.00 -3.89 -13.48
C ALA A 350 -9.74 -3.22 -12.92
N ALA A 351 -9.89 -2.24 -12.01
CA ALA A 351 -8.76 -1.58 -11.37
C ALA A 351 -7.86 -2.57 -10.60
N VAL A 352 -8.43 -3.50 -9.84
CA VAL A 352 -7.65 -4.53 -9.12
C VAL A 352 -6.92 -5.47 -10.09
N ALA A 353 -7.55 -5.85 -11.21
CA ALA A 353 -6.90 -6.71 -12.20
C ALA A 353 -5.76 -5.99 -12.93
N VAL A 354 -5.91 -4.71 -13.25
CA VAL A 354 -4.82 -3.90 -13.84
C VAL A 354 -3.72 -3.65 -12.81
N ALA A 355 -4.06 -3.41 -11.55
CA ALA A 355 -3.09 -3.31 -10.47
C ALA A 355 -2.26 -4.59 -10.30
N HIS A 356 -2.86 -5.78 -10.51
CA HIS A 356 -2.13 -7.06 -10.56
C HIS A 356 -1.17 -7.09 -11.76
N SER A 357 -1.60 -6.65 -12.93
CA SER A 357 -0.73 -6.58 -14.13
C SER A 357 0.43 -5.61 -13.92
N ILE A 358 0.19 -4.45 -13.31
CA ILE A 358 1.23 -3.49 -12.92
C ILE A 358 2.23 -4.16 -11.98
N LEU A 359 1.78 -4.90 -10.96
CA LEU A 359 2.68 -5.59 -10.02
C LEU A 359 3.52 -6.66 -10.73
N THR A 360 2.97 -7.36 -11.71
CA THR A 360 3.71 -8.32 -12.55
C THR A 360 4.80 -7.63 -13.36
N ILE A 361 4.50 -6.48 -13.97
CA ILE A 361 5.49 -5.65 -14.68
C ILE A 361 6.60 -5.21 -13.71
N VAL A 362 6.23 -4.68 -12.55
CA VAL A 362 7.17 -4.27 -11.48
C VAL A 362 8.09 -5.42 -11.09
N TYR A 363 7.55 -6.65 -10.91
CA TYR A 363 8.36 -7.83 -10.61
C TYR A 363 9.45 -8.06 -11.64
N HIS A 364 9.12 -8.04 -12.92
CA HIS A 364 10.10 -8.27 -13.99
C HIS A 364 11.13 -7.13 -14.08
N LEU A 365 10.70 -5.88 -13.94
CA LEU A 365 11.60 -4.74 -13.89
C LEU A 365 12.58 -4.79 -12.71
N LEU A 366 12.16 -5.25 -11.54
CA LEU A 366 13.03 -5.39 -10.37
C LEU A 366 13.91 -6.64 -10.43
N LYS A 367 13.45 -7.71 -11.10
CA LYS A 367 14.20 -8.97 -11.25
C LYS A 367 15.38 -8.81 -12.19
N ASP A 368 15.20 -8.08 -13.29
CA ASP A 368 16.24 -7.86 -14.29
C ASP A 368 16.54 -6.36 -14.43
N PRO A 369 17.71 -5.90 -13.96
CA PRO A 369 18.11 -4.50 -14.05
C PRO A 369 18.29 -3.99 -15.48
N THR A 370 18.43 -4.86 -16.48
CA THR A 370 18.63 -4.49 -17.89
C THR A 370 17.31 -4.22 -18.63
N LEU A 371 16.19 -4.74 -18.10
CA LEU A 371 14.89 -4.53 -18.71
C LEU A 371 14.40 -3.08 -18.51
N SER A 372 13.84 -2.52 -19.56
CA SER A 372 13.04 -1.29 -19.55
C SER A 372 11.60 -1.61 -19.91
N PHE A 373 10.67 -0.79 -19.42
CA PHE A 373 9.27 -0.91 -19.81
C PHE A 373 9.10 -0.58 -21.30
N GLN A 374 8.40 -1.44 -22.02
CA GLN A 374 8.01 -1.21 -23.41
C GLN A 374 6.49 -1.21 -23.49
N GLU A 375 5.92 -0.14 -24.00
CA GLU A 375 4.48 -0.05 -24.22
C GLU A 375 4.06 -0.92 -25.40
N LEU A 376 3.07 -1.77 -25.19
CA LEU A 376 2.57 -2.70 -26.19
C LEU A 376 1.48 -2.09 -27.10
N GLY A 377 0.94 -0.93 -26.70
CA GLY A 377 -0.13 -0.23 -27.39
C GLY A 377 -1.54 -0.70 -27.04
N GLY A 378 -2.52 0.18 -27.28
CA GLY A 378 -3.92 -0.06 -26.94
C GLY A 378 -4.58 -1.19 -27.73
N ASP A 379 -4.08 -1.49 -28.89
CA ASP A 379 -4.58 -2.53 -29.80
C ASP A 379 -3.94 -3.91 -29.63
N PHE A 380 -2.91 -4.03 -28.77
CA PHE A 380 -2.19 -5.29 -28.54
C PHE A 380 -3.11 -6.48 -28.22
N LEU A 381 -4.11 -6.25 -27.35
CA LEU A 381 -5.05 -7.31 -26.97
C LEU A 381 -5.98 -7.71 -28.13
N LEU A 382 -6.30 -6.80 -29.01
CA LEU A 382 -7.07 -7.08 -30.23
C LEU A 382 -6.23 -7.87 -31.23
N LYS A 383 -5.00 -7.43 -31.47
CA LYS A 383 -4.05 -8.11 -32.36
C LYS A 383 -3.74 -9.54 -31.90
N ARG A 384 -3.49 -9.72 -30.60
CA ARG A 384 -3.21 -11.04 -30.01
C ARG A 384 -4.36 -12.02 -30.12
N ASN A 385 -5.59 -11.54 -30.08
CA ASN A 385 -6.81 -12.37 -30.13
C ASN A 385 -7.60 -12.15 -31.44
N LYS A 386 -6.92 -11.78 -32.52
CA LYS A 386 -7.53 -11.38 -33.81
C LYS A 386 -8.65 -12.32 -34.26
N GLU A 387 -8.41 -13.62 -34.33
CA GLU A 387 -9.41 -14.60 -34.74
C GLU A 387 -10.63 -14.66 -33.81
N GLN A 388 -10.41 -14.58 -32.52
CA GLN A 388 -11.51 -14.63 -31.55
C GLN A 388 -12.39 -13.37 -31.60
N GLU A 389 -11.79 -12.20 -31.80
CA GLU A 389 -12.53 -10.95 -31.95
C GLU A 389 -13.25 -10.88 -33.31
N GLN A 390 -12.65 -11.40 -34.39
CA GLN A 390 -13.32 -11.57 -35.69
C GLN A 390 -14.56 -12.47 -35.56
N ARG A 391 -14.45 -13.65 -34.92
CA ARG A 391 -15.59 -14.54 -34.68
C ARG A 391 -16.71 -13.88 -33.89
N ARG A 392 -16.34 -13.07 -32.87
CA ARG A 392 -17.33 -12.30 -32.04
C ARG A 392 -18.02 -11.23 -32.86
N ALA A 393 -17.27 -10.43 -33.64
CA ALA A 393 -17.82 -9.37 -34.47
C ALA A 393 -18.80 -9.94 -35.50
N LEU A 394 -18.40 -11.02 -36.22
CA LEU A 394 -19.25 -11.74 -37.17
C LEU A 394 -20.52 -12.28 -36.53
N LYS A 395 -20.40 -12.88 -35.33
CA LYS A 395 -21.58 -13.38 -34.62
C LYS A 395 -22.55 -12.24 -34.26
N THR A 396 -22.04 -11.11 -33.79
CA THR A 396 -22.85 -9.94 -33.46
C THR A 396 -23.57 -9.38 -34.67
N LEU A 397 -22.87 -9.20 -35.80
CA LEU A 397 -23.46 -8.70 -37.03
C LEU A 397 -24.52 -9.64 -37.62
N ARG A 398 -24.28 -10.97 -37.58
CA ARG A 398 -25.30 -11.97 -37.96
C ARG A 398 -26.54 -11.93 -37.07
N THR A 399 -26.36 -11.73 -35.74
CA THR A 399 -27.49 -11.59 -34.83
C THR A 399 -28.32 -10.33 -35.10
N LEU A 400 -27.71 -9.29 -35.63
CA LEU A 400 -28.36 -8.06 -36.09
C LEU A 400 -28.99 -8.17 -37.50
N GLY A 401 -28.93 -9.34 -38.15
CA GLY A 401 -29.53 -9.59 -39.44
C GLY A 401 -28.64 -9.26 -40.64
N TYR A 402 -27.33 -9.05 -40.45
CA TYR A 402 -26.41 -8.75 -41.55
C TYR A 402 -25.66 -9.99 -42.04
N GLU A 403 -25.56 -10.17 -43.34
CA GLU A 403 -24.60 -11.08 -43.96
C GLU A 403 -23.28 -10.34 -44.22
N VAL A 404 -22.17 -10.89 -43.74
CA VAL A 404 -20.89 -10.17 -43.69
C VAL A 404 -19.81 -10.98 -44.41
N VAL A 405 -19.19 -10.39 -45.38
CA VAL A 405 -18.00 -10.88 -46.08
C VAL A 405 -16.79 -10.05 -45.60
N LEU A 406 -15.75 -10.72 -45.12
CA LEU A 406 -14.52 -10.06 -44.68
C LEU A 406 -13.49 -10.06 -45.82
N THR A 407 -13.11 -8.88 -46.26
CA THR A 407 -11.96 -8.68 -47.17
C THR A 407 -10.78 -8.14 -46.35
N PRO A 408 -9.60 -8.81 -46.35
CA PRO A 408 -8.41 -8.28 -45.68
C PRO A 408 -8.00 -6.94 -46.32
N VAL A 409 -7.79 -5.92 -45.54
CA VAL A 409 -7.15 -4.69 -45.99
C VAL A 409 -5.64 -4.97 -46.04
N THR A 410 -5.05 -4.94 -47.22
CA THR A 410 -3.59 -4.95 -47.41
C THR A 410 -3.03 -3.67 -46.80
N ALA A 411 -2.13 -3.80 -45.79
CA ALA A 411 -1.45 -2.69 -45.12
C ALA A 411 -0.41 -2.06 -46.01
#